data_f3917fb9d8aba32028320b5eb394308f
#
_entry.id   f3917fb9d8aba32028320b5eb394308f
#
_cell.length_a   1.000
_cell.length_b   1.000
_cell.length_c   1.000
_cell.angle_alpha   90.00
_cell.angle_beta   90.00
_cell.angle_gamma   90.00
#
_symmetry.space_group_name_H-M   'P 1'
#
loop_
_entity.id
_entity.type
_entity.pdbx_description
1 polymer ?
#
loop_
_entity_poly.entity_id
_entity_poly.type
_entity_poly.pdbx_seq_one_letter_code
_entity_poly.pdbx_strand_id
1 'polypeptide(L)'
;LNQESKIIQLKLLDAEAKINEFSDKRAKQLSRTYKRKVSMLEQRIEFESEEDLDKAIALLAKDTAPAVADTFAVAGMASKIAADSALSWDGLYAGYKPAKMSQNQLKGLALAEKLNGKTLTAHLDTAIGSQVRREVALARIRGEGIQKMTGDIWRSLGGAATRREIETVARTYTATASSYAKRLTYEQNSDVIKGYSWCATLENGNYKTGRGTCPRCAALDQREYKSLADVPAFPLHPNCRCFPTPITKSWEEIIGKKGVPEMEKANRPWTERLKNGQKEDYGTTGESYGDWWMTKGKAWQDSSTVGATRARMIRDGLIKFEDIVDYRTGDLYTIKQLKQKYNIGE
;
A
#
# COMPACT_ATOMS: atom_id res chain seq x y z
N LEU A 1 3.53 16.91 15.24
CA LEU A 1 4.87 16.59 14.72
C LEU A 1 5.79 17.79 14.86
N ASN A 2 7.01 17.59 15.40
CA ASN A 2 8.06 18.61 15.35
C ASN A 2 8.51 18.81 13.89
N GLN A 3 9.24 19.88 13.62
CA GLN A 3 9.63 20.25 12.26
C GLN A 3 10.56 19.22 11.62
N GLU A 4 11.46 18.64 12.41
CA GLU A 4 12.36 17.56 12.02
C GLU A 4 11.57 16.35 11.50
N SER A 5 10.58 15.91 12.27
CA SER A 5 9.73 14.79 11.87
C SER A 5 8.92 15.07 10.60
N LYS A 6 8.49 16.32 10.37
CA LYS A 6 7.84 16.72 9.11
C LYS A 6 8.78 16.61 7.91
N ILE A 7 10.03 17.03 8.06
CA ILE A 7 11.03 16.92 6.99
C ILE A 7 11.38 15.45 6.71
N ILE A 8 11.52 14.65 7.76
CA ILE A 8 11.72 13.20 7.65
C ILE A 8 10.55 12.58 6.89
N GLN A 9 9.34 12.96 7.24
CA GLN A 9 8.13 12.48 6.56
C GLN A 9 8.14 12.80 5.06
N LEU A 10 8.54 14.01 4.67
CA LEU A 10 8.68 14.39 3.24
C LEU A 10 9.72 13.55 2.52
N LYS A 11 10.91 13.39 3.10
CA LYS A 11 11.97 12.58 2.51
C LYS A 11 11.52 11.12 2.35
N LEU A 12 10.78 10.59 3.32
CA LEU A 12 10.22 9.24 3.23
C LEU A 12 9.15 9.13 2.14
N LEU A 13 8.29 10.14 1.98
CA LEU A 13 7.30 10.16 0.90
C LEU A 13 7.95 10.18 -0.48
N ASP A 14 8.98 10.98 -0.66
CA ASP A 14 9.74 11.09 -1.90
C ASP A 14 10.45 9.76 -2.24
N ALA A 15 11.01 9.15 -1.22
CA ALA A 15 11.68 7.88 -1.35
C ALA A 15 10.70 6.71 -1.56
N GLU A 16 9.53 6.76 -0.93
CA GLU A 16 8.46 5.78 -1.14
C GLU A 16 7.89 5.87 -2.56
N ALA A 17 7.85 7.06 -3.15
CA ALA A 17 7.47 7.22 -4.56
C ALA A 17 8.37 6.38 -5.49
N LYS A 18 9.66 6.27 -5.20
CA LYS A 18 10.61 5.42 -5.96
C LYS A 18 10.33 3.93 -5.78
N ILE A 19 10.01 3.49 -4.56
CA ILE A 19 9.60 2.10 -4.30
C ILE A 19 8.30 1.79 -5.04
N ASN A 20 7.35 2.70 -5.02
CA ASN A 20 6.08 2.53 -5.72
C ASN A 20 6.26 2.49 -7.24
N GLU A 21 7.14 3.31 -7.81
CA GLU A 21 7.50 3.25 -9.23
C GLU A 21 8.14 1.91 -9.61
N PHE A 22 9.07 1.43 -8.77
CA PHE A 22 9.67 0.11 -8.94
C PHE A 22 8.62 -0.99 -8.88
N SER A 23 7.73 -0.94 -7.87
CA SER A 23 6.62 -1.88 -7.71
C SER A 23 5.69 -1.90 -8.92
N ASP A 24 5.34 -0.73 -9.47
CA ASP A 24 4.50 -0.61 -10.67
C ASP A 24 5.19 -1.17 -11.91
N LYS A 25 6.49 -0.95 -12.08
CA LYS A 25 7.28 -1.55 -13.16
C LYS A 25 7.29 -3.08 -13.06
N ARG A 26 7.49 -3.61 -11.85
CA ARG A 26 7.48 -5.05 -11.60
C ARG A 26 6.10 -5.67 -11.80
N ALA A 27 5.04 -5.03 -11.32
CA ALA A 27 3.68 -5.48 -11.53
C ALA A 27 3.33 -5.57 -13.03
N LYS A 28 3.70 -4.57 -13.82
CA LYS A 28 3.53 -4.59 -15.29
C LYS A 28 4.34 -5.68 -15.96
N GLN A 29 5.59 -5.89 -15.54
CA GLN A 29 6.44 -6.97 -16.06
C GLN A 29 5.82 -8.34 -15.78
N LEU A 30 5.34 -8.54 -14.54
CA LEU A 30 4.66 -9.75 -14.14
C LEU A 30 3.42 -10.02 -14.99
N SER A 31 2.57 -9.01 -15.14
CA SER A 31 1.36 -9.09 -15.97
C SER A 31 1.68 -9.48 -17.42
N ARG A 32 2.76 -8.96 -18.01
CA ARG A 32 3.22 -9.33 -19.35
C ARG A 32 3.73 -10.77 -19.42
N THR A 33 4.55 -11.17 -18.46
CA THR A 33 5.07 -12.54 -18.35
C THR A 33 3.94 -13.52 -18.18
N TYR A 34 3.00 -13.22 -17.31
CA TYR A 34 1.79 -14.03 -17.11
C TYR A 34 0.99 -14.20 -18.40
N LYS A 35 0.68 -13.08 -19.11
CA LYS A 35 -0.05 -13.13 -20.38
C LYS A 35 0.64 -14.05 -21.41
N ARG A 36 1.97 -13.95 -21.52
CA ARG A 36 2.74 -14.82 -22.42
C ARG A 36 2.64 -16.30 -22.01
N LYS A 37 2.70 -16.59 -20.70
CA LYS A 37 2.59 -17.97 -20.18
C LYS A 37 1.19 -18.54 -20.42
N VAL A 38 0.13 -17.74 -20.20
CA VAL A 38 -1.25 -18.15 -20.56
C VAL A 38 -1.34 -18.54 -22.02
N SER A 39 -0.86 -17.71 -22.95
CA SER A 39 -0.90 -18.02 -24.38
C SER A 39 -0.09 -19.28 -24.76
N MET A 40 1.00 -19.56 -24.05
CA MET A 40 1.78 -20.78 -24.27
C MET A 40 1.05 -22.04 -23.77
N LEU A 41 0.36 -21.95 -22.64
CA LEU A 41 -0.37 -23.06 -22.05
C LEU A 41 -1.68 -23.36 -22.81
N GLU A 42 -2.36 -22.33 -23.29
CA GLU A 42 -3.55 -22.44 -24.14
C GLU A 42 -3.29 -23.32 -25.37
N GLN A 43 -2.07 -23.27 -25.92
CA GLN A 43 -1.68 -24.09 -27.08
C GLN A 43 -1.28 -25.53 -26.72
N ARG A 44 -1.13 -25.86 -25.44
CA ARG A 44 -0.56 -27.13 -24.98
C ARG A 44 -1.45 -27.96 -24.09
N ILE A 45 -2.47 -27.36 -23.47
CA ILE A 45 -3.33 -28.02 -22.49
C ILE A 45 -4.76 -27.99 -23.00
N GLU A 46 -5.32 -29.17 -23.22
CA GLU A 46 -6.74 -29.39 -23.31
C GLU A 46 -7.25 -29.73 -21.90
N PHE A 47 -8.29 -29.05 -21.44
CA PHE A 47 -8.89 -29.33 -20.15
C PHE A 47 -9.93 -30.44 -20.30
N GLU A 48 -9.61 -31.63 -19.81
CA GLU A 48 -10.53 -32.76 -19.76
C GLU A 48 -11.15 -32.92 -18.37
N SER A 49 -10.50 -32.37 -17.32
CA SER A 49 -10.94 -32.52 -15.95
C SER A 49 -10.68 -31.26 -15.10
N GLU A 50 -11.32 -31.17 -13.91
CA GLU A 50 -11.03 -30.13 -12.92
C GLU A 50 -9.58 -30.24 -12.40
N GLU A 51 -9.01 -31.45 -12.37
CA GLU A 51 -7.63 -31.66 -11.93
C GLU A 51 -6.62 -31.04 -12.90
N ASP A 52 -6.88 -31.08 -14.21
CA ASP A 52 -6.02 -30.44 -15.21
C ASP A 52 -6.06 -28.91 -15.07
N LEU A 53 -7.22 -28.39 -14.69
CA LEU A 53 -7.39 -26.98 -14.42
C LEU A 53 -6.59 -26.54 -13.21
N ASP A 54 -6.65 -27.26 -12.10
CA ASP A 54 -5.87 -26.97 -10.88
C ASP A 54 -4.36 -27.08 -11.14
N LYS A 55 -3.92 -28.08 -11.92
CA LYS A 55 -2.53 -28.19 -12.37
C LYS A 55 -2.08 -26.98 -13.19
N ALA A 56 -2.92 -26.52 -14.12
CA ALA A 56 -2.63 -25.34 -14.95
C ALA A 56 -2.54 -24.07 -14.11
N ILE A 57 -3.44 -23.87 -13.14
CA ILE A 57 -3.40 -22.75 -12.21
C ILE A 57 -2.10 -22.75 -11.39
N ALA A 58 -1.77 -23.91 -10.80
CA ALA A 58 -0.56 -24.05 -9.99
C ALA A 58 0.71 -23.80 -10.83
N LEU A 59 0.76 -24.30 -12.07
CA LEU A 59 1.87 -24.07 -12.98
C LEU A 59 2.00 -22.59 -13.37
N LEU A 60 0.90 -21.92 -13.68
CA LEU A 60 0.89 -20.47 -13.95
C LEU A 60 1.39 -19.66 -12.77
N ALA A 61 0.93 -20.00 -11.56
CA ALA A 61 1.38 -19.32 -10.34
C ALA A 61 2.87 -19.53 -10.10
N LYS A 62 3.35 -20.79 -10.21
CA LYS A 62 4.76 -21.16 -10.06
C LYS A 62 5.66 -20.47 -11.09
N ASP A 63 5.28 -20.46 -12.35
CA ASP A 63 6.07 -19.87 -13.44
C ASP A 63 6.08 -18.35 -13.42
N THR A 64 5.11 -17.75 -12.75
CA THR A 64 4.95 -16.29 -12.69
C THR A 64 5.66 -15.71 -11.45
N ALA A 65 5.73 -16.42 -10.35
CA ALA A 65 6.32 -15.98 -9.10
C ALA A 65 7.78 -15.45 -9.22
N PRO A 66 8.70 -16.07 -9.99
CA PRO A 66 10.07 -15.56 -10.10
C PRO A 66 10.19 -14.15 -10.69
N ALA A 67 9.24 -13.74 -11.52
CA ALA A 67 9.25 -12.39 -12.11
C ALA A 67 8.95 -11.26 -11.10
N VAL A 68 8.49 -11.61 -9.88
CA VAL A 68 8.16 -10.66 -8.80
C VAL A 68 9.21 -10.69 -7.68
N ALA A 69 9.99 -11.76 -7.62
CA ALA A 69 10.73 -12.17 -6.42
C ALA A 69 12.01 -11.36 -6.12
N ASP A 70 12.12 -10.10 -6.54
CA ASP A 70 13.23 -9.25 -6.08
C ASP A 70 12.88 -8.54 -4.74
N THR A 71 12.36 -9.33 -3.81
CA THR A 71 12.08 -8.89 -2.43
C THR A 71 13.34 -8.41 -1.72
N PHE A 72 14.50 -8.97 -2.08
CA PHE A 72 15.79 -8.56 -1.55
C PHE A 72 16.13 -7.12 -1.94
N ALA A 73 15.96 -6.76 -3.22
CA ALA A 73 16.20 -5.40 -3.69
C ALA A 73 15.22 -4.40 -3.07
N VAL A 74 13.94 -4.76 -2.98
CA VAL A 74 12.91 -3.92 -2.35
C VAL A 74 13.19 -3.71 -0.87
N ALA A 75 13.51 -4.77 -0.13
CA ALA A 75 13.84 -4.67 1.29
C ALA A 75 15.11 -3.84 1.51
N GLY A 76 16.14 -4.03 0.67
CA GLY A 76 17.37 -3.22 0.70
C GLY A 76 17.10 -1.75 0.44
N MET A 77 16.32 -1.42 -0.58
CA MET A 77 15.89 -0.06 -0.85
C MET A 77 15.10 0.54 0.33
N ALA A 78 14.13 -0.18 0.85
CA ALA A 78 13.29 0.28 1.95
C ALA A 78 14.10 0.51 3.25
N SER A 79 15.00 -0.39 3.59
CA SER A 79 15.89 -0.22 4.76
C SER A 79 16.83 0.97 4.59
N LYS A 80 17.45 1.11 3.41
CA LYS A 80 18.29 2.27 3.11
C LYS A 80 17.50 3.58 3.22
N ILE A 81 16.33 3.62 2.62
CA ILE A 81 15.44 4.80 2.65
C ILE A 81 15.03 5.12 4.09
N ALA A 82 14.62 4.12 4.87
CA ALA A 82 14.23 4.33 6.25
C ALA A 82 15.39 4.85 7.10
N ALA A 83 16.58 4.32 6.92
CA ALA A 83 17.77 4.77 7.64
C ALA A 83 18.27 6.15 7.15
N ASP A 84 18.47 6.30 5.85
CA ASP A 84 19.07 7.52 5.29
C ASP A 84 18.13 8.73 5.30
N SER A 85 16.82 8.49 5.11
CA SER A 85 15.83 9.57 5.04
C SER A 85 15.17 9.90 6.37
N ALA A 86 15.01 8.90 7.25
CA ALA A 86 14.35 9.09 8.53
C ALA A 86 15.30 9.45 9.67
N LEU A 87 16.52 8.97 9.62
CA LEU A 87 17.43 8.96 10.77
C LEU A 87 18.78 9.62 10.49
N SER A 88 19.14 9.82 9.23
CA SER A 88 20.31 10.61 8.84
C SER A 88 19.88 11.77 7.96
N TRP A 89 19.86 12.94 8.53
CA TRP A 89 19.72 14.14 7.73
C TRP A 89 21.09 14.58 7.26
N ASP A 90 21.29 14.70 5.93
CA ASP A 90 22.56 15.05 5.33
C ASP A 90 23.21 16.26 6.04
N GLY A 91 24.26 16.00 6.76
CA GLY A 91 25.13 17.03 7.37
C GLY A 91 24.71 17.56 8.73
N LEU A 92 23.52 17.28 9.27
CA LEU A 92 23.11 17.76 10.60
C LEU A 92 23.53 16.84 11.75
N TYR A 93 23.76 15.55 11.47
CA TYR A 93 24.26 14.58 12.44
C TYR A 93 25.71 14.20 12.19
N ALA A 94 26.62 15.14 12.38
CA ALA A 94 28.03 14.75 12.47
C ALA A 94 28.17 13.75 13.64
N GLY A 95 28.19 12.46 13.34
CA GLY A 95 28.44 11.41 14.32
C GLY A 95 27.36 10.37 14.53
N TYR A 96 26.10 10.61 14.17
CA TYR A 96 25.07 9.56 14.23
C TYR A 96 25.05 8.72 12.95
N LYS A 97 25.24 7.42 13.10
CA LYS A 97 25.12 6.46 12.00
C LYS A 97 23.91 5.57 12.24
N PRO A 98 22.78 5.78 11.54
CA PRO A 98 21.62 4.94 11.71
C PRO A 98 21.93 3.49 11.35
N ALA A 99 21.45 2.55 12.16
CA ALA A 99 21.54 1.14 11.87
C ALA A 99 20.70 0.81 10.63
N LYS A 100 21.29 0.03 9.72
CA LYS A 100 20.63 -0.48 8.51
C LYS A 100 20.54 -2.00 8.60
N MET A 101 19.56 -2.60 7.93
CA MET A 101 19.50 -4.04 7.84
C MET A 101 20.79 -4.60 7.25
N SER A 102 21.34 -5.61 7.91
CA SER A 102 22.49 -6.36 7.40
C SER A 102 22.11 -7.17 6.16
N GLN A 103 23.10 -7.57 5.37
CA GLN A 103 22.90 -8.43 4.20
C GLN A 103 22.25 -9.78 4.59
N ASN A 104 22.56 -10.31 5.77
CA ASN A 104 21.94 -11.54 6.26
C ASN A 104 20.46 -11.35 6.62
N GLN A 105 20.09 -10.22 7.22
CA GLN A 105 18.69 -9.89 7.49
C GLN A 105 17.92 -9.69 6.19
N LEU A 106 18.49 -8.99 5.20
CA LEU A 106 17.89 -8.82 3.88
C LEU A 106 17.70 -10.18 3.15
N LYS A 107 18.70 -11.07 3.22
CA LYS A 107 18.59 -12.43 2.69
C LYS A 107 17.51 -13.22 3.43
N GLY A 108 17.49 -13.15 4.76
CA GLY A 108 16.45 -13.79 5.58
C GLY A 108 15.04 -13.33 5.20
N LEU A 109 14.85 -12.02 4.99
CA LEU A 109 13.57 -11.47 4.55
C LEU A 109 13.16 -11.96 3.15
N ALA A 110 14.11 -12.04 2.22
CA ALA A 110 13.87 -12.55 0.87
C ALA A 110 13.57 -14.05 0.85
N LEU A 111 14.24 -14.83 1.74
CA LEU A 111 14.03 -16.27 1.88
C LEU A 111 12.77 -16.61 2.69
N ALA A 112 12.30 -15.70 3.53
CA ALA A 112 11.09 -15.90 4.33
C ALA A 112 9.81 -15.99 3.50
N GLU A 113 9.88 -15.94 2.18
CA GLU A 113 8.84 -16.12 1.12
C GLU A 113 7.35 -16.06 1.58
N LYS A 114 7.11 -15.90 2.88
CA LYS A 114 5.79 -15.92 3.51
C LYS A 114 5.43 -14.53 4.01
N LEU A 115 4.57 -13.87 3.27
CA LEU A 115 3.91 -12.65 3.72
C LEU A 115 2.51 -13.02 4.21
N ASN A 116 2.18 -12.67 5.44
CA ASN A 116 0.91 -13.07 6.08
C ASN A 116 0.68 -14.60 6.06
N GLY A 117 1.76 -15.39 6.27
CA GLY A 117 1.70 -16.84 6.31
C GLY A 117 1.56 -17.55 4.95
N LYS A 118 1.50 -16.82 3.84
CA LYS A 118 1.40 -17.37 2.48
C LYS A 118 2.60 -16.98 1.63
N THR A 119 3.05 -17.91 0.79
CA THR A 119 4.06 -17.64 -0.25
C THR A 119 3.48 -16.77 -1.35
N LEU A 120 4.34 -16.10 -2.13
CA LEU A 120 3.92 -15.38 -3.32
C LEU A 120 3.18 -16.31 -4.30
N THR A 121 3.68 -17.53 -4.49
CA THR A 121 3.04 -18.55 -5.33
C THR A 121 1.62 -18.86 -4.86
N ALA A 122 1.39 -19.02 -3.55
CA ALA A 122 0.07 -19.26 -2.99
C ALA A 122 -0.88 -18.07 -3.14
N HIS A 123 -0.36 -16.84 -3.09
CA HIS A 123 -1.17 -15.64 -3.38
C HIS A 123 -1.57 -15.57 -4.86
N LEU A 124 -0.64 -15.88 -5.77
CA LEU A 124 -0.91 -15.92 -7.20
C LEU A 124 -1.89 -17.05 -7.55
N ASP A 125 -1.70 -18.24 -6.98
CA ASP A 125 -2.61 -19.38 -7.13
C ASP A 125 -4.04 -19.01 -6.70
N THR A 126 -4.19 -18.35 -5.56
CA THR A 126 -5.49 -17.86 -5.09
C THR A 126 -6.11 -16.83 -6.05
N ALA A 127 -5.33 -15.88 -6.54
CA ALA A 127 -5.79 -14.83 -7.44
C ALA A 127 -6.22 -15.40 -8.82
N ILE A 128 -5.41 -16.30 -9.37
CA ILE A 128 -5.71 -16.97 -10.66
C ILE A 128 -6.89 -17.92 -10.48
N GLY A 129 -6.87 -18.76 -9.46
CA GLY A 129 -7.89 -19.76 -9.20
C GLY A 129 -9.27 -19.16 -8.90
N SER A 130 -9.34 -17.97 -8.30
CA SER A 130 -10.63 -17.30 -8.06
C SER A 130 -11.34 -16.93 -9.36
N GLN A 131 -10.62 -16.46 -10.36
CA GLN A 131 -11.17 -16.10 -11.67
C GLN A 131 -11.64 -17.36 -12.42
N VAL A 132 -10.86 -18.42 -12.39
CA VAL A 132 -11.18 -19.67 -13.04
C VAL A 132 -12.43 -20.33 -12.42
N ARG A 133 -12.47 -20.46 -11.09
CA ARG A 133 -13.65 -21.01 -10.39
C ARG A 133 -14.92 -20.22 -10.68
N ARG A 134 -14.81 -18.92 -10.85
CA ARG A 134 -15.92 -18.07 -11.26
C ARG A 134 -16.43 -18.44 -12.66
N GLU A 135 -15.56 -18.61 -13.65
CA GLU A 135 -15.97 -18.98 -15.01
C GLU A 135 -16.58 -20.39 -15.07
N VAL A 136 -16.01 -21.35 -14.32
CA VAL A 136 -16.60 -22.68 -14.18
C VAL A 136 -18.01 -22.61 -13.59
N ALA A 137 -18.21 -21.84 -12.53
CA ALA A 137 -19.53 -21.68 -11.92
C ALA A 137 -20.54 -21.03 -12.90
N LEU A 138 -20.13 -20.02 -13.63
CA LEU A 138 -20.98 -19.36 -14.63
C LEU A 138 -21.33 -20.30 -15.78
N ALA A 139 -20.38 -21.08 -16.28
CA ALA A 139 -20.62 -22.07 -17.34
C ALA A 139 -21.62 -23.15 -16.89
N ARG A 140 -21.50 -23.64 -15.65
CA ARG A 140 -22.45 -24.58 -15.05
C ARG A 140 -23.87 -24.00 -14.95
N ILE A 141 -24.00 -22.75 -14.48
CA ILE A 141 -25.30 -22.05 -14.39
C ILE A 141 -25.95 -21.89 -15.76
N ARG A 142 -25.17 -21.68 -16.81
CA ARG A 142 -25.65 -21.48 -18.18
C ARG A 142 -25.87 -22.79 -18.93
N GLY A 143 -25.50 -23.94 -18.35
CA GLY A 143 -25.59 -25.26 -19.03
C GLY A 143 -24.63 -25.35 -20.23
N GLU A 144 -23.49 -24.67 -20.19
CA GLU A 144 -22.55 -24.63 -21.33
C GLU A 144 -21.70 -25.91 -21.40
N GLY A 145 -21.45 -26.39 -22.64
CA GLY A 145 -20.60 -27.54 -22.87
C GLY A 145 -19.12 -27.26 -22.60
N ILE A 146 -18.32 -28.31 -22.37
CA ILE A 146 -16.90 -28.25 -21.98
C ILE A 146 -16.06 -27.37 -22.92
N GLN A 147 -16.23 -27.48 -24.23
CA GLN A 147 -15.46 -26.70 -25.20
C GLN A 147 -15.65 -25.18 -25.03
N LYS A 148 -16.90 -24.76 -24.81
CA LYS A 148 -17.22 -23.35 -24.60
C LYS A 148 -16.67 -22.87 -23.24
N MET A 149 -16.85 -23.68 -22.19
CA MET A 149 -16.31 -23.42 -20.85
C MET A 149 -14.80 -23.26 -20.91
N THR A 150 -14.08 -24.14 -21.59
CA THR A 150 -12.61 -24.06 -21.76
C THR A 150 -12.19 -22.76 -22.45
N GLY A 151 -12.88 -22.38 -23.53
CA GLY A 151 -12.60 -21.10 -24.21
C GLY A 151 -12.85 -19.87 -23.32
N ASP A 152 -13.88 -19.91 -22.48
CA ASP A 152 -14.18 -18.83 -21.54
C ASP A 152 -13.16 -18.76 -20.40
N ILE A 153 -12.68 -19.90 -19.92
CA ILE A 153 -11.59 -19.99 -18.92
C ILE A 153 -10.31 -19.35 -19.48
N TRP A 154 -9.87 -19.76 -20.69
CA TRP A 154 -8.66 -19.18 -21.29
C TRP A 154 -8.80 -17.68 -21.53
N ARG A 155 -9.96 -17.23 -21.98
CA ARG A 155 -10.25 -15.80 -22.16
C ARG A 155 -10.21 -15.04 -20.84
N SER A 156 -10.75 -15.63 -19.77
CA SER A 156 -10.71 -15.06 -18.42
C SER A 156 -9.30 -15.02 -17.87
N LEU A 157 -8.53 -16.10 -18.00
CA LEU A 157 -7.11 -16.16 -17.58
C LEU A 157 -6.27 -15.08 -18.27
N GLY A 158 -6.41 -14.90 -19.58
CA GLY A 158 -5.72 -13.84 -20.32
C GLY A 158 -6.32 -12.44 -20.13
N GLY A 159 -7.46 -12.34 -19.44
CA GLY A 159 -8.28 -11.15 -19.34
C GLY A 159 -7.70 -10.04 -18.48
N ALA A 160 -8.26 -8.84 -18.61
CA ALA A 160 -7.82 -7.65 -17.86
C ALA A 160 -8.11 -7.76 -16.35
N ALA A 161 -9.14 -8.53 -15.94
CA ALA A 161 -9.47 -8.75 -14.54
C ALA A 161 -8.38 -9.56 -13.83
N THR A 162 -8.02 -10.73 -14.37
CA THR A 162 -6.97 -11.61 -13.82
C THR A 162 -5.62 -10.91 -13.79
N ARG A 163 -5.27 -10.16 -14.85
CA ARG A 163 -4.02 -9.37 -14.87
C ARG A 163 -4.00 -8.31 -13.77
N ARG A 164 -5.14 -7.67 -13.48
CA ARG A 164 -5.25 -6.70 -12.38
C ARG A 164 -5.08 -7.34 -11.01
N GLU A 165 -5.62 -8.53 -10.80
CA GLU A 165 -5.42 -9.29 -9.56
C GLU A 165 -3.93 -9.63 -9.35
N ILE A 166 -3.26 -10.11 -10.39
CA ILE A 166 -1.83 -10.42 -10.37
C ILE A 166 -1.00 -9.17 -10.06
N GLU A 167 -1.32 -8.03 -10.68
CA GLU A 167 -0.66 -6.77 -10.40
C GLU A 167 -0.90 -6.31 -8.94
N THR A 168 -2.11 -6.54 -8.41
CA THR A 168 -2.46 -6.25 -7.02
C THR A 168 -1.63 -7.11 -6.05
N VAL A 169 -1.51 -8.41 -6.33
CA VAL A 169 -0.66 -9.32 -5.56
C VAL A 169 0.79 -8.84 -5.57
N ALA A 170 1.34 -8.50 -6.73
CA ALA A 170 2.72 -8.02 -6.86
C ALA A 170 2.97 -6.74 -6.06
N ARG A 171 2.07 -5.75 -6.16
CA ARG A 171 2.19 -4.49 -5.41
C ARG A 171 2.08 -4.71 -3.91
N THR A 172 1.13 -5.52 -3.48
CA THR A 172 0.93 -5.83 -2.05
C THR A 172 2.13 -6.55 -1.48
N TYR A 173 2.69 -7.52 -2.23
CA TYR A 173 3.90 -8.23 -1.84
C TYR A 173 5.10 -7.29 -1.68
N THR A 174 5.31 -6.40 -2.65
CA THR A 174 6.36 -5.37 -2.61
C THR A 174 6.18 -4.43 -1.40
N ALA A 175 4.95 -3.96 -1.17
CA ALA A 175 4.63 -3.09 -0.04
C ALA A 175 4.87 -3.78 1.30
N THR A 176 4.54 -5.07 1.42
CA THR A 176 4.78 -5.84 2.65
C THR A 176 6.27 -6.02 2.91
N ALA A 177 7.06 -6.35 1.89
CA ALA A 177 8.52 -6.46 2.04
C ALA A 177 9.16 -5.13 2.47
N SER A 178 8.73 -4.02 1.87
CA SER A 178 9.14 -2.67 2.25
C SER A 178 8.77 -2.36 3.70
N SER A 179 7.56 -2.71 4.12
CA SER A 179 7.05 -2.47 5.47
C SER A 179 7.84 -3.24 6.53
N TYR A 180 8.15 -4.50 6.27
CA TYR A 180 9.01 -5.30 7.17
C TYR A 180 10.41 -4.70 7.32
N ALA A 181 11.03 -4.29 6.22
CA ALA A 181 12.34 -3.68 6.25
C ALA A 181 12.35 -2.36 7.04
N LYS A 182 11.34 -1.52 6.87
CA LYS A 182 11.17 -0.28 7.65
C LYS A 182 10.98 -0.59 9.13
N ARG A 183 10.09 -1.54 9.47
CA ARG A 183 9.84 -1.94 10.85
C ARG A 183 11.12 -2.34 11.56
N LEU A 184 11.90 -3.26 10.99
CA LEU A 184 13.16 -3.69 11.56
C LEU A 184 14.19 -2.56 11.66
N THR A 185 14.25 -1.67 10.67
CA THR A 185 15.14 -0.49 10.71
C THR A 185 14.73 0.46 11.84
N TYR A 186 13.44 0.68 12.06
CA TYR A 186 12.96 1.52 13.17
C TYR A 186 13.23 0.89 14.54
N GLU A 187 13.05 -0.42 14.67
CA GLU A 187 13.37 -1.16 15.90
C GLU A 187 14.85 -1.07 16.25
N GLN A 188 15.74 -1.16 15.25
CA GLN A 188 17.19 -1.03 15.44
C GLN A 188 17.65 0.40 15.79
N ASN A 189 16.80 1.39 15.60
CA ASN A 189 17.09 2.81 15.89
C ASN A 189 16.09 3.39 16.91
N SER A 190 15.55 2.56 17.78
CA SER A 190 14.54 2.95 18.76
C SER A 190 15.04 3.98 19.77
N ASP A 191 16.35 4.08 19.97
CA ASP A 191 17.02 5.05 20.84
C ASP A 191 16.79 6.51 20.42
N VAL A 192 16.57 6.78 19.15
CA VAL A 192 16.30 8.13 18.61
C VAL A 192 14.83 8.36 18.24
N ILE A 193 13.97 7.36 18.41
CA ILE A 193 12.55 7.43 18.04
C ILE A 193 11.68 7.61 19.30
N LYS A 194 10.82 8.63 19.31
CA LYS A 194 9.85 8.90 20.37
C LYS A 194 8.50 8.25 20.15
N GLY A 195 8.17 7.96 18.92
CA GLY A 195 6.87 7.45 18.50
C GLY A 195 6.77 7.37 16.98
N TYR A 196 5.57 7.19 16.50
CA TYR A 196 5.28 7.01 15.07
C TYR A 196 4.08 7.84 14.68
N SER A 197 4.06 8.32 13.45
CA SER A 197 2.91 9.01 12.85
C SER A 197 2.50 8.30 11.58
N TRP A 198 1.20 8.02 11.43
CA TRP A 198 0.70 7.48 10.17
C TRP A 198 0.81 8.52 9.07
N CYS A 199 1.41 8.14 7.95
CA CYS A 199 1.56 8.98 6.78
C CYS A 199 0.75 8.41 5.63
N ALA A 200 -0.36 9.08 5.29
CA ALA A 200 -1.11 8.77 4.08
C ALA A 200 -0.54 9.52 2.87
N THR A 201 -0.61 8.90 1.69
CA THR A 201 -0.39 9.62 0.44
C THR A 201 -1.56 10.56 0.18
N LEU A 202 -1.30 11.79 -0.29
CA LEU A 202 -2.34 12.73 -0.63
C LEU A 202 -2.76 12.56 -2.09
N GLU A 203 -3.45 11.46 -2.38
CA GLU A 203 -3.85 11.12 -3.75
C GLU A 203 -5.37 10.97 -3.86
N ASN A 204 -5.97 11.65 -4.82
CA ASN A 204 -7.33 11.40 -5.24
C ASN A 204 -7.38 10.37 -6.37
N GLY A 205 -8.31 9.44 -6.31
CA GLY A 205 -8.49 8.40 -7.30
C GLY A 205 -9.13 7.14 -6.72
N ASN A 206 -9.26 6.10 -7.55
CA ASN A 206 -9.83 4.84 -7.10
C ASN A 206 -8.77 4.00 -6.35
N TYR A 207 -8.81 4.01 -5.04
CA TYR A 207 -7.89 3.27 -4.18
C TYR A 207 -7.93 1.75 -4.42
N LYS A 208 -9.06 1.17 -4.82
CA LYS A 208 -9.20 -0.27 -5.12
C LYS A 208 -8.32 -0.69 -6.31
N THR A 209 -8.00 0.24 -7.20
CA THR A 209 -7.06 0.00 -8.31
C THR A 209 -5.65 0.50 -8.04
N GLY A 210 -5.34 0.87 -6.80
CA GLY A 210 -4.04 1.39 -6.39
C GLY A 210 -3.76 2.81 -6.89
N ARG A 211 -4.80 3.61 -7.16
CA ARG A 211 -4.68 4.94 -7.77
C ARG A 211 -5.10 6.09 -6.86
N GLY A 212 -5.36 5.82 -5.59
CA GLY A 212 -5.79 6.84 -4.65
C GLY A 212 -5.62 6.39 -3.22
N THR A 213 -5.73 7.34 -2.30
CA THR A 213 -5.71 7.07 -0.86
C THR A 213 -7.06 6.51 -0.43
N CYS A 214 -7.04 5.40 0.31
CA CYS A 214 -8.29 4.84 0.83
C CYS A 214 -8.79 5.64 2.04
N PRO A 215 -10.10 5.60 2.36
CA PRO A 215 -10.65 6.37 3.48
C PRO A 215 -10.07 5.96 4.83
N ARG A 216 -9.65 4.69 4.99
CA ARG A 216 -8.99 4.19 6.21
C ARG A 216 -7.65 4.89 6.43
N CYS A 217 -6.77 4.87 5.45
CA CYS A 217 -5.47 5.55 5.52
C CYS A 217 -5.61 7.07 5.65
N ALA A 218 -6.59 7.65 4.93
CA ALA A 218 -6.86 9.08 4.98
C ALA A 218 -7.28 9.55 6.39
N ALA A 219 -8.12 8.78 7.07
CA ALA A 219 -8.58 9.08 8.43
C ALA A 219 -7.52 8.85 9.51
N LEU A 220 -6.55 7.98 9.24
CA LEU A 220 -5.42 7.76 10.15
C LEU A 220 -4.30 8.79 9.94
N ASP A 221 -4.37 9.60 8.88
CA ASP A 221 -3.28 10.49 8.52
C ASP A 221 -2.86 11.42 9.66
N GLN A 222 -1.56 11.47 9.90
CA GLN A 222 -0.91 12.18 11.01
C GLN A 222 -1.31 11.71 12.42
N ARG A 223 -2.00 10.58 12.55
CA ARG A 223 -2.24 9.96 13.85
C ARG A 223 -0.93 9.51 14.47
N GLU A 224 -0.71 9.92 15.72
CA GLU A 224 0.49 9.56 16.47
C GLU A 224 0.28 8.31 17.34
N TYR A 225 1.32 7.50 17.43
CA TYR A 225 1.38 6.26 18.21
C TYR A 225 2.67 6.26 19.04
N LYS A 226 2.59 5.77 20.28
CA LYS A 226 3.75 5.75 21.19
C LYS A 226 4.74 4.64 20.84
N SER A 227 4.25 3.51 20.35
CA SER A 227 5.09 2.38 19.99
C SER A 227 4.68 1.82 18.61
N LEU A 228 5.58 1.06 17.99
CA LEU A 228 5.30 0.39 16.73
C LEU A 228 4.24 -0.71 16.85
N ALA A 229 4.06 -1.25 18.06
CA ALA A 229 3.03 -2.24 18.36
C ALA A 229 1.61 -1.64 18.35
N ASP A 230 1.48 -0.34 18.64
CA ASP A 230 0.20 0.37 18.63
C ASP A 230 -0.23 0.78 17.22
N VAL A 231 0.69 0.76 16.26
CA VAL A 231 0.43 1.13 14.87
C VAL A 231 -0.36 0.02 14.19
N PRO A 232 -1.46 0.33 13.48
CA PRO A 232 -2.18 -0.65 12.67
C PRO A 232 -1.24 -1.39 11.71
N ALA A 233 -1.59 -2.62 11.35
CA ALA A 233 -0.81 -3.40 10.40
C ALA A 233 -0.62 -2.63 9.08
N PHE A 234 0.59 -2.65 8.55
CA PHE A 234 0.88 -2.03 7.26
C PHE A 234 1.67 -3.00 6.37
N PRO A 235 1.28 -3.12 5.09
CA PRO A 235 0.18 -2.42 4.42
C PRO A 235 -1.20 -2.73 5.04
N LEU A 236 -2.08 -1.73 5.17
CA LEU A 236 -3.39 -1.85 5.82
C LEU A 236 -4.40 -2.61 4.94
N HIS A 237 -4.17 -2.66 3.64
CA HIS A 237 -5.03 -3.30 2.65
C HIS A 237 -4.24 -3.57 1.35
N PRO A 238 -4.75 -4.39 0.42
CA PRO A 238 -4.12 -4.56 -0.90
C PRO A 238 -3.91 -3.22 -1.63
N ASN A 239 -2.80 -3.09 -2.33
CA ASN A 239 -2.35 -1.85 -3.00
C ASN A 239 -2.12 -0.65 -2.05
N CYS A 240 -1.97 -0.85 -0.75
CA CYS A 240 -1.68 0.22 0.20
C CYS A 240 -0.29 0.83 -0.09
N ARG A 241 -0.23 2.18 -0.02
CA ARG A 241 1.02 2.96 -0.19
C ARG A 241 1.31 3.86 1.01
N CYS A 242 0.46 3.78 2.03
CA CYS A 242 0.59 4.54 3.26
C CYS A 242 1.38 3.73 4.29
N PHE A 243 2.11 4.40 5.15
CA PHE A 243 3.04 3.77 6.08
C PHE A 243 3.26 4.66 7.32
N PRO A 244 3.67 4.10 8.46
CA PRO A 244 4.07 4.90 9.60
C PRO A 244 5.46 5.52 9.36
N THR A 245 5.61 6.77 9.77
CA THR A 245 6.89 7.49 9.81
C THR A 245 7.35 7.67 11.25
N PRO A 246 8.64 7.60 11.56
CA PRO A 246 9.13 7.82 12.91
C PRO A 246 8.99 9.28 13.32
N ILE A 247 8.60 9.50 14.56
CA ILE A 247 8.73 10.79 15.27
C ILE A 247 10.04 10.73 16.03
N THR A 248 11.04 11.47 15.59
CA THR A 248 12.35 11.45 16.22
C THR A 248 12.43 12.41 17.40
N LYS A 249 13.36 12.15 18.29
CA LYS A 249 13.85 13.14 19.24
C LYS A 249 14.34 14.36 18.48
N SER A 250 14.26 15.55 19.09
CA SER A 250 14.86 16.74 18.49
C SER A 250 16.38 16.58 18.41
N TRP A 251 17.00 17.34 17.54
CA TRP A 251 18.45 17.36 17.44
C TRP A 251 19.11 17.76 18.76
N GLU A 252 18.50 18.73 19.45
CA GLU A 252 18.97 19.17 20.77
C GLU A 252 18.91 18.02 21.81
N GLU A 253 17.89 17.19 21.77
CA GLU A 253 17.76 16.02 22.66
C GLU A 253 18.78 14.91 22.35
N ILE A 254 19.21 14.79 21.10
CA ILE A 254 20.13 13.72 20.68
C ILE A 254 21.59 14.13 20.85
N ILE A 255 21.93 15.34 20.46
CA ILE A 255 23.33 15.80 20.43
C ILE A 255 23.66 16.88 21.49
N GLY A 256 22.64 17.31 22.26
CA GLY A 256 22.84 18.29 23.34
C GLY A 256 23.31 19.68 22.90
N LYS A 257 23.20 20.05 21.65
CA LYS A 257 23.63 21.35 21.11
C LYS A 257 22.46 22.26 20.83
N LYS A 258 22.53 23.49 21.38
CA LYS A 258 21.66 24.60 20.99
C LYS A 258 22.14 25.17 19.65
N GLY A 259 21.20 25.36 18.71
CA GLY A 259 21.49 25.99 17.42
C GLY A 259 21.16 25.11 16.22
N VAL A 260 19.98 24.53 16.21
CA VAL A 260 19.41 23.92 15.01
C VAL A 260 19.11 25.03 13.99
N PRO A 261 19.57 24.92 12.72
CA PRO A 261 19.27 25.92 11.69
C PRO A 261 17.77 26.11 11.53
N GLU A 262 17.35 27.34 11.21
CA GLU A 262 15.95 27.61 10.85
C GLU A 262 15.57 26.76 9.64
N MET A 263 14.60 25.86 9.84
CA MET A 263 14.23 24.88 8.83
C MET A 263 13.05 25.39 8.01
N GLU A 264 13.14 25.27 6.70
CA GLU A 264 12.01 25.59 5.82
C GLU A 264 10.76 24.78 6.19
N LYS A 265 9.59 25.40 6.04
CA LYS A 265 8.31 24.70 6.26
C LYS A 265 8.20 23.51 5.33
N ALA A 266 8.11 22.34 5.93
CA ALA A 266 7.94 21.11 5.19
C ALA A 266 6.47 20.94 4.76
N ASN A 267 6.20 21.11 3.48
CA ASN A 267 4.89 20.95 2.89
C ASN A 267 4.81 19.63 2.11
N ARG A 268 3.72 18.88 2.30
CA ARG A 268 3.52 17.59 1.65
C ARG A 268 3.01 17.78 0.22
N PRO A 269 3.56 17.06 -0.78
CA PRO A 269 3.01 17.07 -2.12
C PRO A 269 1.65 16.37 -2.15
N TRP A 270 0.73 16.89 -2.92
CA TRP A 270 -0.54 16.24 -3.20
C TRP A 270 -0.78 16.17 -4.70
N THR A 271 -1.46 15.12 -5.14
CA THR A 271 -1.70 14.85 -6.55
C THR A 271 -3.15 14.47 -6.81
N GLU A 272 -3.64 14.83 -7.98
CA GLU A 272 -4.93 14.37 -8.50
C GLU A 272 -4.71 13.56 -9.78
N ARG A 273 -5.50 12.48 -9.94
CA ARG A 273 -5.49 11.73 -11.19
C ARG A 273 -6.62 12.23 -12.08
N LEU A 274 -6.25 12.71 -13.25
CA LEU A 274 -7.18 13.09 -14.28
C LEU A 274 -7.94 11.87 -14.84
N LYS A 275 -9.07 12.14 -15.51
CA LYS A 275 -9.90 11.08 -16.13
C LYS A 275 -9.13 10.23 -17.16
N ASN A 276 -8.13 10.80 -17.81
CA ASN A 276 -7.22 10.11 -18.73
C ASN A 276 -6.14 9.25 -18.04
N GLY A 277 -6.08 9.24 -16.70
CA GLY A 277 -5.12 8.47 -15.91
C GLY A 277 -3.77 9.16 -15.72
N GLN A 278 -3.55 10.36 -16.23
CA GLN A 278 -2.36 11.16 -15.95
C GLN A 278 -2.39 11.66 -14.51
N LYS A 279 -1.22 11.77 -13.89
CA LYS A 279 -1.03 12.44 -12.61
C LYS A 279 -0.77 13.92 -12.87
N GLU A 280 -1.46 14.74 -12.12
CA GLU A 280 -1.21 16.17 -12.07
C GLU A 280 -0.81 16.54 -10.63
N ASP A 281 0.30 17.24 -10.48
CA ASP A 281 0.79 17.68 -9.18
C ASP A 281 0.26 19.09 -8.91
N TYR A 282 -0.55 19.22 -7.86
CA TYR A 282 -1.22 20.50 -7.52
C TYR A 282 -0.48 21.31 -6.45
N GLY A 283 0.75 20.96 -6.14
CA GLY A 283 1.57 21.68 -5.18
C GLY A 283 1.75 20.95 -3.85
N THR A 284 1.89 21.70 -2.77
CA THR A 284 2.24 21.17 -1.46
C THR A 284 1.29 21.65 -0.38
N THR A 285 1.08 20.85 0.67
CA THR A 285 0.33 21.23 1.86
C THR A 285 1.04 20.76 3.13
N GLY A 286 1.01 21.58 4.17
CA GLY A 286 1.47 21.21 5.52
C GLY A 286 0.41 20.51 6.37
N GLU A 287 -0.79 20.34 5.83
CA GLU A 287 -1.98 19.91 6.55
C GLU A 287 -2.17 18.39 6.48
N SER A 288 -3.05 17.87 7.33
CA SER A 288 -3.50 16.48 7.25
C SER A 288 -4.35 16.24 5.99
N TYR A 289 -4.59 14.97 5.67
CA TYR A 289 -5.52 14.63 4.58
C TYR A 289 -6.92 15.21 4.84
N GLY A 290 -7.38 15.20 6.09
CA GLY A 290 -8.67 15.77 6.48
C GLY A 290 -8.76 17.26 6.24
N ASP A 291 -7.74 18.01 6.66
CA ASP A 291 -7.67 19.45 6.44
C ASP A 291 -7.61 19.78 4.94
N TRP A 292 -6.71 19.09 4.21
CA TRP A 292 -6.64 19.21 2.75
C TRP A 292 -7.98 18.86 2.08
N TRP A 293 -8.69 17.80 2.54
CA TRP A 293 -10.00 17.40 2.02
C TRP A 293 -11.06 18.49 2.26
N MET A 294 -11.02 19.17 3.42
CA MET A 294 -11.94 20.27 3.73
C MET A 294 -11.78 21.48 2.81
N THR A 295 -10.60 21.67 2.20
CA THR A 295 -10.40 22.75 1.21
C THR A 295 -11.10 22.50 -0.13
N LYS A 296 -11.60 21.29 -0.37
CA LYS A 296 -12.21 20.89 -1.65
C LYS A 296 -13.70 21.27 -1.71
N GLY A 297 -14.18 21.51 -2.92
CA GLY A 297 -15.61 21.78 -3.14
C GLY A 297 -16.49 20.56 -2.85
N LYS A 298 -17.76 20.81 -2.51
CA LYS A 298 -18.75 19.78 -2.13
C LYS A 298 -18.85 18.63 -3.12
N ALA A 299 -18.92 18.89 -4.42
CA ALA A 299 -19.02 17.85 -5.45
C ALA A 299 -17.80 16.92 -5.47
N TRP A 300 -16.61 17.48 -5.25
CA TRP A 300 -15.38 16.71 -5.15
C TRP A 300 -15.38 15.85 -3.88
N GLN A 301 -15.77 16.42 -2.74
CA GLN A 301 -15.87 15.71 -1.46
C GLN A 301 -16.85 14.54 -1.53
N ASP A 302 -18.02 14.72 -2.14
CA ASP A 302 -19.04 13.68 -2.30
C ASP A 302 -18.58 12.54 -3.21
N SER A 303 -17.76 12.84 -4.23
CA SER A 303 -17.17 11.85 -5.14
C SER A 303 -15.87 11.21 -4.61
N SER A 304 -15.35 11.71 -3.49
CA SER A 304 -14.10 11.23 -2.88
C SER A 304 -14.24 9.82 -2.30
N THR A 305 -13.10 9.23 -1.92
CA THR A 305 -13.04 7.88 -1.32
C THR A 305 -13.80 7.75 0.00
N VAL A 306 -14.14 8.87 0.65
CA VAL A 306 -14.91 8.91 1.92
C VAL A 306 -16.37 8.50 1.69
N GLY A 307 -16.92 8.82 0.52
CA GLY A 307 -18.30 8.55 0.15
C GLY A 307 -19.27 9.64 0.63
N ALA A 308 -20.31 9.91 -0.15
CA ALA A 308 -21.20 11.07 0.00
C ALA A 308 -21.85 11.18 1.40
N THR A 309 -22.26 10.04 2.01
CA THR A 309 -22.92 10.07 3.33
C THR A 309 -21.96 10.51 4.43
N ARG A 310 -20.73 9.95 4.49
CA ARG A 310 -19.72 10.38 5.48
C ARG A 310 -19.27 11.81 5.20
N ALA A 311 -19.09 12.16 3.91
CA ALA A 311 -18.74 13.52 3.50
C ALA A 311 -19.74 14.54 4.01
N ARG A 312 -21.05 14.23 3.93
CA ARG A 312 -22.10 15.09 4.50
C ARG A 312 -21.97 15.17 6.02
N MET A 313 -21.85 14.04 6.73
CA MET A 313 -21.71 14.04 8.19
C MET A 313 -20.52 14.88 8.67
N ILE A 314 -19.41 14.84 7.95
CA ILE A 314 -18.20 15.65 8.26
C ILE A 314 -18.49 17.14 8.01
N ARG A 315 -19.06 17.51 6.87
CA ARG A 315 -19.36 18.91 6.54
C ARG A 315 -20.38 19.53 7.49
N ASP A 316 -21.35 18.73 7.93
CA ASP A 316 -22.40 19.18 8.87
C ASP A 316 -21.85 19.24 10.33
N GLY A 317 -20.57 18.94 10.54
CA GLY A 317 -19.93 18.97 11.86
C GLY A 317 -20.40 17.88 12.82
N LEU A 318 -21.12 16.87 12.33
CA LEU A 318 -21.61 15.75 13.15
C LEU A 318 -20.51 14.81 13.59
N ILE A 319 -19.45 14.67 12.79
CA ILE A 319 -18.24 13.91 13.08
C ILE A 319 -17.03 14.64 12.49
N LYS A 320 -15.84 14.37 13.03
CA LYS A 320 -14.58 14.81 12.41
C LYS A 320 -14.14 13.84 11.32
N PHE A 321 -13.20 14.27 10.48
CA PHE A 321 -12.69 13.42 9.40
C PHE A 321 -12.01 12.14 9.93
N GLU A 322 -11.23 12.25 11.00
CA GLU A 322 -10.54 11.14 11.66
C GLU A 322 -11.47 10.15 12.36
N ASP A 323 -12.71 10.55 12.65
CA ASP A 323 -13.68 9.73 13.38
C ASP A 323 -14.28 8.58 12.57
N ILE A 324 -14.08 8.57 11.25
CA ILE A 324 -14.62 7.53 10.36
C ILE A 324 -13.92 6.17 10.50
N VAL A 325 -12.84 6.11 11.26
CA VAL A 325 -12.02 4.90 11.39
C VAL A 325 -11.75 4.56 12.87
N ASP A 326 -11.63 3.28 13.19
CA ASP A 326 -11.04 2.85 14.46
C ASP A 326 -9.51 3.00 14.36
N TYR A 327 -8.94 3.85 15.21
CA TYR A 327 -7.51 4.16 15.15
C TYR A 327 -6.60 3.03 15.60
N ARG A 328 -7.13 2.01 16.29
CA ARG A 328 -6.36 0.85 16.77
C ARG A 328 -6.24 -0.21 15.70
N THR A 329 -7.35 -0.51 15.02
CA THR A 329 -7.42 -1.55 14.00
C THR A 329 -7.25 -0.99 12.60
N GLY A 330 -7.49 0.31 12.39
CA GLY A 330 -7.58 0.94 11.07
C GLY A 330 -8.84 0.57 10.32
N ASP A 331 -9.85 -0.01 10.97
CA ASP A 331 -11.10 -0.40 10.32
C ASP A 331 -12.06 0.76 10.17
N LEU A 332 -12.69 0.82 9.00
CA LEU A 332 -13.67 1.86 8.67
C LEU A 332 -15.00 1.56 9.36
N TYR A 333 -15.50 2.47 10.16
CA TYR A 333 -16.84 2.36 10.74
C TYR A 333 -17.91 2.40 9.65
N THR A 334 -18.93 1.56 9.78
CA THR A 334 -20.14 1.63 8.96
C THR A 334 -20.95 2.88 9.31
N ILE A 335 -21.84 3.33 8.44
CA ILE A 335 -22.72 4.48 8.72
C ILE A 335 -23.57 4.23 9.98
N LYS A 336 -24.05 3.00 10.16
CA LYS A 336 -24.82 2.61 11.36
C LYS A 336 -23.99 2.77 12.64
N GLN A 337 -22.73 2.31 12.64
CA GLN A 337 -21.82 2.46 13.78
C GLN A 337 -21.51 3.92 14.08
N LEU A 338 -21.29 4.74 13.04
CA LEU A 338 -21.07 6.18 13.22
C LEU A 338 -22.30 6.86 13.85
N LYS A 339 -23.49 6.58 13.35
CA LYS A 339 -24.72 7.12 13.91
C LYS A 339 -24.90 6.73 15.39
N GLN A 340 -24.65 5.47 15.73
CA GLN A 340 -24.71 5.00 17.12
C GLN A 340 -23.67 5.68 18.02
N LYS A 341 -22.40 5.74 17.54
CA LYS A 341 -21.28 6.27 18.32
C LYS A 341 -21.42 7.76 18.63
N TYR A 342 -22.01 8.53 17.72
CA TYR A 342 -22.16 9.98 17.83
C TYR A 342 -23.59 10.44 18.09
N ASN A 343 -24.50 9.51 18.40
CA ASN A 343 -25.93 9.78 18.69
C ASN A 343 -26.60 10.60 17.56
N ILE A 344 -26.28 10.31 16.31
CA ILE A 344 -26.84 10.98 15.16
C ILE A 344 -28.15 10.28 14.79
N GLY A 345 -29.26 10.99 14.86
CA GLY A 345 -30.59 10.47 14.51
C GLY A 345 -30.68 9.91 13.07
N GLU A 346 -31.74 9.15 12.83
CA GLU A 346 -32.00 8.54 11.52
C GLU A 346 -32.18 9.58 10.39
#